data_78df4aed3701a16120cdef92d76eedbf
#
_entry.id   78df4aed3701a16120cdef92d76eedbf
#
_cell.length_a   1.000
_cell.length_b   1.000
_cell.length_c   1.000
_cell.angle_alpha   90.00
_cell.angle_beta   90.00
_cell.angle_gamma   90.00
#
_symmetry.space_group_name_H-M   'P 1'
#
loop_
_entity.id
_entity.type
_entity.pdbx_description
1 polymer ?
#
loop_
_entity_poly.entity_id
_entity_poly.type
_entity_poly.pdbx_seq_one_letter_code
_entity_poly.pdbx_strand_id
1 'polypeptide(L)'
;MDINKIKDSDMKHRSYYAVSKKKVSLFDNSWEDIKLPDPPANDSPETYEELKLIEKLIKTKTENKNKEIKEQDGYWPRLNELTYNSLNVDDETLKKFIYLLELETEIIVRHYKKKFDRPRPAFLASKMGEKFKIFPSKTASSAAYPSGHAVFGALAAKVLGDMFPEKKAALNELGQSLGTNRIIAGLHYPSDYKAGVLLADKLYKLLKVTYLAKEHVTFSVWLQTN
;
A
#
# COMPACT_ATOMS: atom_id res chain seq x y z
N MET A 1 1.97 3.09 -31.35
CA MET A 1 2.29 2.22 -30.19
C MET A 1 0.99 1.90 -29.49
N ASP A 2 0.72 0.61 -29.23
CA ASP A 2 -0.50 0.17 -28.55
C ASP A 2 -0.34 0.43 -27.03
N ILE A 3 -1.06 1.44 -26.54
CA ILE A 3 -0.96 1.90 -25.13
C ILE A 3 -1.38 0.79 -24.15
N ASN A 4 -2.32 -0.07 -24.53
CA ASN A 4 -2.76 -1.17 -23.66
C ASN A 4 -1.70 -2.23 -23.40
N LYS A 5 -0.71 -2.34 -24.27
CA LYS A 5 0.40 -3.29 -24.09
C LYS A 5 1.53 -2.76 -23.21
N ILE A 6 1.48 -1.49 -22.81
CA ILE A 6 2.50 -0.91 -21.93
C ILE A 6 2.42 -1.54 -20.54
N LYS A 7 3.55 -2.07 -20.07
CA LYS A 7 3.71 -2.68 -18.75
C LYS A 7 4.74 -1.90 -17.91
N ASP A 8 4.66 -2.00 -16.60
CA ASP A 8 5.68 -1.44 -15.71
C ASP A 8 7.06 -2.06 -15.98
N SER A 9 7.09 -3.35 -16.33
CA SER A 9 8.29 -4.10 -16.72
C SER A 9 9.00 -3.56 -17.96
N ASP A 10 8.35 -2.74 -18.79
CA ASP A 10 8.99 -2.07 -19.93
C ASP A 10 9.96 -0.95 -19.51
N MET A 11 9.96 -0.56 -18.24
CA MET A 11 10.93 0.39 -17.70
C MET A 11 12.28 -0.28 -17.47
N LYS A 12 13.30 0.04 -18.29
CA LYS A 12 14.62 -0.61 -18.33
C LYS A 12 15.45 -0.59 -17.03
N HIS A 13 15.07 0.17 -16.02
CA HIS A 13 15.86 0.37 -14.81
C HIS A 13 15.16 -0.07 -13.51
N ARG A 14 14.04 -0.79 -13.60
CA ARG A 14 13.38 -1.31 -12.41
C ARG A 14 13.95 -2.68 -12.06
N SER A 15 14.55 -2.76 -10.88
CA SER A 15 14.87 -4.07 -10.31
C SER A 15 13.53 -4.75 -9.97
N TYR A 16 13.18 -5.78 -10.73
CA TYR A 16 12.18 -6.74 -10.29
C TYR A 16 12.68 -7.35 -9.01
N TYR A 17 12.08 -6.96 -7.90
CA TYR A 17 12.34 -7.63 -6.65
C TYR A 17 11.94 -9.10 -6.81
N ALA A 18 12.88 -9.99 -6.60
CA ALA A 18 12.54 -11.38 -6.39
C ALA A 18 11.48 -11.40 -5.28
N VAL A 19 10.28 -11.91 -5.58
CA VAL A 19 9.29 -12.17 -4.55
C VAL A 19 9.98 -13.05 -3.52
N SER A 20 10.18 -12.53 -2.32
CA SER A 20 10.83 -13.29 -1.27
C SER A 20 10.05 -14.59 -1.09
N LYS A 21 10.75 -15.75 -1.12
CA LYS A 21 10.17 -17.04 -0.75
C LYS A 21 9.92 -17.15 0.77
N LYS A 22 10.00 -16.01 1.49
CA LYS A 22 9.70 -16.00 2.93
C LYS A 22 8.25 -16.41 3.13
N LYS A 23 8.08 -17.33 4.06
CA LYS A 23 6.77 -17.82 4.47
C LYS A 23 6.01 -16.66 5.13
N VAL A 24 4.78 -16.46 4.70
CA VAL A 24 3.84 -15.57 5.37
C VAL A 24 3.24 -16.34 6.54
N SER A 25 3.26 -15.79 7.75
CA SER A 25 2.87 -16.46 8.99
C SER A 25 1.64 -15.85 9.66
N LEU A 26 1.42 -14.54 9.49
CA LEU A 26 0.23 -13.84 10.01
C LEU A 26 -1.03 -14.17 9.24
N PHE A 27 -0.88 -14.48 7.96
CA PHE A 27 -1.97 -14.85 7.07
C PHE A 27 -1.79 -16.32 6.70
N ASP A 28 -2.88 -17.08 6.68
CA ASP A 28 -2.81 -18.40 6.08
C ASP A 28 -2.58 -18.32 4.57
N ASN A 29 -2.27 -19.43 3.92
CA ASN A 29 -1.95 -19.43 2.48
C ASN A 29 -3.14 -19.04 1.59
N SER A 30 -4.36 -18.92 2.14
CA SER A 30 -5.56 -18.49 1.40
C SER A 30 -5.49 -17.03 0.93
N TRP A 31 -4.50 -16.25 1.37
CA TRP A 31 -4.26 -14.93 0.79
C TRP A 31 -3.92 -15.00 -0.71
N GLU A 32 -3.35 -16.11 -1.19
CA GLU A 32 -3.04 -16.31 -2.62
C GLU A 32 -4.30 -16.43 -3.47
N ASP A 33 -5.42 -16.86 -2.87
CA ASP A 33 -6.71 -17.02 -3.52
C ASP A 33 -7.53 -15.72 -3.60
N ILE A 34 -7.05 -14.65 -2.95
CA ILE A 34 -7.74 -13.36 -2.98
C ILE A 34 -7.80 -12.84 -4.42
N LYS A 35 -9.03 -12.63 -4.90
CA LYS A 35 -9.27 -12.01 -6.20
C LYS A 35 -9.43 -10.51 -6.03
N LEU A 36 -8.60 -9.75 -6.73
CA LEU A 36 -8.77 -8.32 -6.93
C LEU A 36 -9.35 -8.09 -8.33
N PRO A 37 -10.16 -7.02 -8.53
CA PRO A 37 -10.57 -6.63 -9.87
C PRO A 37 -9.33 -6.27 -10.70
N ASP A 38 -9.43 -6.42 -12.01
CA ASP A 38 -8.39 -5.92 -12.90
C ASP A 38 -8.31 -4.38 -12.81
N PRO A 39 -7.10 -3.80 -12.93
CA PRO A 39 -6.99 -2.35 -13.05
C PRO A 39 -7.66 -1.87 -14.35
N PRO A 40 -8.17 -0.62 -14.40
CA PRO A 40 -8.64 -0.04 -15.64
C PRO A 40 -7.59 -0.16 -16.75
N ALA A 41 -8.04 -0.47 -17.97
CA ALA A 41 -7.15 -0.56 -19.14
C ALA A 41 -6.41 0.77 -19.37
N ASN A 42 -5.18 0.70 -19.86
CA ASN A 42 -4.33 1.88 -20.00
C ASN A 42 -4.94 2.98 -20.90
N ASP A 43 -5.76 2.61 -21.89
CA ASP A 43 -6.46 3.52 -22.81
C ASP A 43 -7.93 3.72 -22.46
N SER A 44 -8.39 3.26 -21.29
CA SER A 44 -9.78 3.44 -20.88
C SER A 44 -10.09 4.88 -20.51
N PRO A 45 -11.34 5.35 -20.69
CA PRO A 45 -11.78 6.66 -20.22
C PRO A 45 -11.48 6.87 -18.72
N GLU A 46 -11.63 5.83 -17.89
CA GLU A 46 -11.35 5.89 -16.46
C GLU A 46 -9.86 6.21 -16.21
N THR A 47 -8.93 5.57 -16.91
CA THR A 47 -7.48 5.86 -16.78
C THR A 47 -7.17 7.29 -17.20
N TYR A 48 -7.78 7.82 -18.27
CA TYR A 48 -7.61 9.20 -18.68
C TYR A 48 -8.10 10.19 -17.63
N GLU A 49 -9.26 9.96 -17.03
CA GLU A 49 -9.78 10.82 -15.96
C GLU A 49 -8.92 10.73 -14.68
N GLU A 50 -8.40 9.55 -14.35
CA GLU A 50 -7.46 9.40 -13.25
C GLU A 50 -6.16 10.19 -13.50
N LEU A 51 -5.61 10.16 -14.71
CA LEU A 51 -4.41 10.94 -15.07
C LEU A 51 -4.65 12.44 -14.96
N LYS A 52 -5.79 12.94 -15.45
CA LYS A 52 -6.18 14.36 -15.32
C LYS A 52 -6.32 14.78 -13.85
N LEU A 53 -6.96 13.92 -13.03
CA LEU A 53 -7.08 14.18 -11.60
C LEU A 53 -5.69 14.26 -10.93
N ILE A 54 -4.82 13.32 -11.23
CA ILE A 54 -3.45 13.28 -10.69
C ILE A 54 -2.69 14.55 -11.08
N GLU A 55 -2.75 14.96 -12.34
CA GLU A 55 -2.11 16.19 -12.82
C GLU A 55 -2.62 17.43 -12.06
N LYS A 56 -3.94 17.53 -11.88
CA LYS A 56 -4.57 18.61 -11.09
C LYS A 56 -4.05 18.60 -9.65
N LEU A 57 -4.04 17.44 -8.98
CA LEU A 57 -3.57 17.31 -7.60
C LEU A 57 -2.09 17.67 -7.43
N ILE A 58 -1.24 17.26 -8.38
CA ILE A 58 0.17 17.67 -8.39
C ILE A 58 0.32 19.18 -8.46
N LYS A 59 -0.48 19.86 -9.28
CA LYS A 59 -0.40 21.32 -9.48
C LYS A 59 -0.96 22.13 -8.32
N THR A 60 -1.93 21.58 -7.58
CA THR A 60 -2.68 22.31 -6.53
C THR A 60 -2.26 21.96 -5.11
N LYS A 61 -1.36 20.98 -4.92
CA LYS A 61 -0.92 20.60 -3.57
C LYS A 61 -0.18 21.73 -2.86
N THR A 62 -0.49 21.91 -1.57
CA THR A 62 0.15 22.91 -0.71
C THR A 62 1.55 22.46 -0.26
N GLU A 63 2.35 23.43 0.27
CA GLU A 63 3.65 23.13 0.84
C GLU A 63 3.54 22.19 2.07
N ASN A 64 2.52 22.37 2.90
CA ASN A 64 2.26 21.47 4.03
C ASN A 64 1.98 20.03 3.55
N LYS A 65 1.22 19.88 2.45
CA LYS A 65 0.99 18.58 1.86
C LYS A 65 2.27 17.96 1.27
N ASN A 66 3.17 18.77 0.71
CA ASN A 66 4.48 18.30 0.26
C ASN A 66 5.33 17.76 1.43
N LYS A 67 5.32 18.43 2.59
CA LYS A 67 6.01 17.96 3.80
C LYS A 67 5.45 16.63 4.28
N GLU A 68 4.13 16.54 4.40
CA GLU A 68 3.45 15.30 4.80
C GLU A 68 3.77 14.14 3.84
N ILE A 69 3.70 14.36 2.52
CA ILE A 69 4.09 13.36 1.51
C ILE A 69 5.54 12.91 1.72
N LYS A 70 6.46 13.84 1.98
CA LYS A 70 7.87 13.54 2.20
C LYS A 70 8.09 12.68 3.45
N GLU A 71 7.40 12.99 4.54
CA GLU A 71 7.46 12.21 5.79
C GLU A 71 6.93 10.79 5.60
N GLN A 72 5.88 10.64 4.80
CA GLN A 72 5.23 9.36 4.54
C GLN A 72 5.87 8.56 3.39
N ASP A 73 6.82 9.14 2.64
CA ASP A 73 7.51 8.44 1.54
C ASP A 73 8.72 7.61 2.00
N GLY A 74 9.00 7.58 3.28
CA GLY A 74 10.12 6.82 3.84
C GLY A 74 10.06 5.35 3.42
N TYR A 75 11.20 4.65 3.62
CA TYR A 75 11.19 3.20 3.62
C TYR A 75 10.15 2.71 4.61
N TRP A 76 9.65 1.50 4.40
CA TRP A 76 8.69 0.85 5.27
C TRP A 76 8.94 1.05 6.78
N PRO A 77 10.18 1.01 7.31
CA PRO A 77 10.45 1.32 8.72
C PRO A 77 9.90 2.68 9.17
N ARG A 78 9.89 3.67 8.26
CA ARG A 78 9.34 5.01 8.58
C ARG A 78 7.81 4.99 8.66
N LEU A 79 7.13 4.19 7.84
CA LEU A 79 5.68 4.01 7.95
C LEU A 79 5.29 3.35 9.27
N ASN A 80 6.04 2.32 9.68
CA ASN A 80 5.86 1.67 10.96
C ASN A 80 6.05 2.65 12.11
N GLU A 81 7.12 3.43 12.08
CA GLU A 81 7.41 4.45 13.07
C GLU A 81 6.27 5.48 13.18
N LEU A 82 5.75 5.98 12.05
CA LEU A 82 4.61 6.90 12.03
C LEU A 82 3.35 6.26 12.60
N THR A 83 3.07 5.01 12.22
CA THR A 83 1.92 4.26 12.72
C THR A 83 2.03 4.02 14.22
N TYR A 84 3.21 3.58 14.69
CA TYR A 84 3.48 3.34 16.10
C TYR A 84 3.39 4.62 16.94
N ASN A 85 3.98 5.71 16.49
CA ASN A 85 3.99 6.99 17.20
C ASN A 85 2.58 7.54 17.42
N SER A 86 1.63 7.21 16.53
CA SER A 86 0.22 7.60 16.69
C SER A 86 -0.45 6.97 17.91
N LEU A 87 0.09 5.86 18.43
CA LEU A 87 -0.47 5.13 19.56
C LEU A 87 -0.03 5.67 20.91
N ASN A 88 1.10 6.39 20.96
CA ASN A 88 1.72 6.86 22.21
C ASN A 88 1.90 5.72 23.23
N VAL A 89 2.36 4.55 22.77
CA VAL A 89 2.60 3.35 23.57
C VAL A 89 4.05 2.92 23.38
N ASP A 90 4.78 2.70 24.46
CA ASP A 90 6.12 2.13 24.41
C ASP A 90 6.09 0.63 24.70
N ASP A 91 5.81 -0.17 23.67
CA ASP A 91 5.72 -1.62 23.74
C ASP A 91 6.51 -2.26 22.58
N GLU A 92 7.63 -2.89 22.94
CA GLU A 92 8.51 -3.58 21.98
C GLU A 92 7.80 -4.74 21.25
N THR A 93 6.83 -5.36 21.90
CA THR A 93 6.01 -6.43 21.32
C THR A 93 5.13 -5.89 20.22
N LEU A 94 4.49 -4.74 20.46
CA LEU A 94 3.69 -4.04 19.46
C LEU A 94 4.54 -3.57 18.27
N LYS A 95 5.75 -3.06 18.52
CA LYS A 95 6.69 -2.68 17.45
C LYS A 95 7.02 -3.86 16.55
N LYS A 96 7.36 -5.00 17.14
CA LYS A 96 7.65 -6.24 16.40
C LYS A 96 6.45 -6.71 15.58
N PHE A 97 5.26 -6.63 16.15
CA PHE A 97 4.04 -7.01 15.44
C PHE A 97 3.75 -6.10 14.24
N ILE A 98 3.82 -4.76 14.42
CA ILE A 98 3.62 -3.81 13.34
C ILE A 98 4.66 -4.04 12.23
N TYR A 99 5.91 -4.29 12.61
CA TYR A 99 6.97 -4.60 11.66
C TYR A 99 6.69 -5.90 10.88
N LEU A 100 6.24 -6.96 11.56
CA LEU A 100 5.89 -8.22 10.91
C LEU A 100 4.67 -8.07 9.99
N LEU A 101 3.63 -7.36 10.45
CA LEU A 101 2.43 -7.05 9.67
C LEU A 101 2.80 -6.34 8.37
N GLU A 102 3.70 -5.36 8.44
CA GLU A 102 4.21 -4.66 7.27
C GLU A 102 4.99 -5.57 6.33
N LEU A 103 5.96 -6.32 6.87
CA LEU A 103 6.83 -7.19 6.08
C LEU A 103 6.01 -8.22 5.26
N GLU A 104 5.02 -8.85 5.89
CA GLU A 104 4.17 -9.83 5.23
C GLU A 104 3.20 -9.18 4.24
N THR A 105 2.66 -8.01 4.60
CA THR A 105 1.85 -7.19 3.68
C THR A 105 2.65 -6.82 2.43
N GLU A 106 3.94 -6.46 2.58
CA GLU A 106 4.80 -6.15 1.44
C GLU A 106 4.99 -7.37 0.51
N ILE A 107 5.19 -8.56 1.05
CA ILE A 107 5.30 -9.81 0.28
C ILE A 107 4.03 -10.02 -0.56
N ILE A 108 2.87 -9.90 0.07
CA ILE A 108 1.57 -10.07 -0.60
C ILE A 108 1.36 -9.00 -1.68
N VAL A 109 1.62 -7.74 -1.36
CA VAL A 109 1.50 -6.63 -2.33
C VAL A 109 2.40 -6.85 -3.53
N ARG A 110 3.64 -7.31 -3.35
CA ARG A 110 4.57 -7.59 -4.45
C ARG A 110 4.08 -8.72 -5.36
N HIS A 111 3.43 -9.74 -4.80
CA HIS A 111 2.77 -10.79 -5.59
C HIS A 111 1.76 -10.18 -6.57
N TYR A 112 0.84 -9.35 -6.08
CA TYR A 112 -0.17 -8.70 -6.93
C TYR A 112 0.43 -7.69 -7.91
N LYS A 113 1.43 -6.92 -7.49
CA LYS A 113 2.15 -6.00 -8.39
C LYS A 113 2.79 -6.72 -9.57
N LYS A 114 3.38 -7.89 -9.33
CA LYS A 114 3.93 -8.73 -10.39
C LYS A 114 2.83 -9.29 -11.30
N LYS A 115 1.70 -9.70 -10.72
CA LYS A 115 0.56 -10.27 -11.48
C LYS A 115 -0.04 -9.26 -12.45
N PHE A 116 -0.29 -8.03 -11.99
CA PHE A 116 -0.98 -7.01 -12.79
C PHE A 116 -0.04 -6.15 -13.64
N ASP A 117 1.18 -5.97 -13.21
CA ASP A 117 2.25 -5.23 -13.91
C ASP A 117 1.78 -3.88 -14.50
N ARG A 118 0.92 -3.16 -13.75
CA ARG A 118 0.35 -1.88 -14.17
C ARG A 118 1.43 -0.80 -14.21
N PRO A 119 1.58 -0.05 -15.33
CA PRO A 119 2.53 1.05 -15.39
C PRO A 119 2.16 2.18 -14.43
N ARG A 120 3.16 2.88 -13.89
CA ARG A 120 2.95 4.06 -13.05
C ARG A 120 2.36 5.23 -13.85
N PRO A 121 1.60 6.15 -13.19
CA PRO A 121 0.96 7.28 -13.87
C PRO A 121 1.92 8.09 -14.76
N ALA A 122 3.07 8.51 -14.22
CA ALA A 122 4.03 9.30 -14.98
C ALA A 122 4.66 8.55 -16.16
N PHE A 123 4.86 7.23 -16.03
CA PHE A 123 5.38 6.42 -17.12
C PHE A 123 4.35 6.28 -18.23
N LEU A 124 3.11 5.95 -17.90
CA LEU A 124 2.03 5.85 -18.89
C LEU A 124 1.81 7.20 -19.58
N ALA A 125 1.67 8.30 -18.82
CA ALA A 125 1.50 9.65 -19.35
C ALA A 125 2.63 10.02 -20.33
N SER A 126 3.89 9.67 -20.03
CA SER A 126 5.02 9.92 -20.93
C SER A 126 4.89 9.21 -22.28
N LYS A 127 4.27 8.04 -22.30
CA LYS A 127 3.99 7.28 -23.54
C LYS A 127 2.82 7.88 -24.35
N MET A 128 1.98 8.68 -23.67
CA MET A 128 0.88 9.42 -24.29
C MET A 128 1.28 10.85 -24.70
N GLY A 129 2.56 11.23 -24.52
CA GLY A 129 3.07 12.56 -24.86
C GLY A 129 2.95 13.60 -23.73
N GLU A 130 2.48 13.18 -22.55
CA GLU A 130 2.29 14.05 -21.39
C GLU A 130 3.49 13.95 -20.42
N LYS A 131 3.73 15.02 -19.62
CA LYS A 131 4.79 15.04 -18.61
C LYS A 131 4.25 15.47 -17.26
N PHE A 132 4.37 14.60 -16.27
CA PHE A 132 4.03 14.89 -14.89
C PHE A 132 5.27 15.18 -14.05
N LYS A 133 5.23 16.28 -13.29
CA LYS A 133 6.25 16.57 -12.27
C LYS A 133 5.88 15.85 -10.96
N ILE A 134 6.11 14.54 -10.92
CA ILE A 134 5.80 13.72 -9.75
C ILE A 134 6.76 13.98 -8.59
N PHE A 135 6.34 13.57 -7.38
CA PHE A 135 7.23 13.55 -6.22
C PHE A 135 8.36 12.51 -6.42
N PRO A 136 9.64 12.87 -6.14
CA PRO A 136 10.78 11.96 -6.31
C PRO A 136 10.81 10.92 -5.19
N SER A 137 10.04 9.86 -5.35
CA SER A 137 9.90 8.78 -4.36
C SER A 137 10.98 7.71 -4.54
N LYS A 138 11.56 7.28 -3.42
CA LYS A 138 12.49 6.13 -3.37
C LYS A 138 11.75 4.78 -3.31
N THR A 139 10.47 4.79 -2.89
CA THR A 139 9.68 3.57 -2.72
C THR A 139 8.84 3.20 -3.95
N ALA A 140 8.75 4.08 -4.94
CA ALA A 140 7.93 3.87 -6.14
C ALA A 140 8.69 3.15 -7.28
N SER A 141 9.46 2.11 -6.97
CA SER A 141 10.31 1.37 -7.93
C SER A 141 9.67 0.10 -8.51
N SER A 142 8.41 -0.18 -8.20
CA SER A 142 7.65 -1.36 -8.67
C SER A 142 6.35 -0.94 -9.34
N ALA A 143 5.62 -1.90 -9.95
CA ALA A 143 4.32 -1.68 -10.59
C ALA A 143 3.33 -0.91 -9.69
N ALA A 144 2.35 -0.25 -10.33
CA ALA A 144 1.44 0.65 -9.61
C ALA A 144 0.39 -0.11 -8.78
N TYR A 145 -0.17 -1.20 -9.27
CA TYR A 145 -1.37 -1.83 -8.75
C TYR A 145 -1.09 -3.12 -7.96
N PRO A 146 -1.68 -3.27 -6.76
CA PRO A 146 -2.35 -2.26 -5.94
C PRO A 146 -1.35 -1.32 -5.24
N SER A 147 -1.84 -0.24 -4.62
CA SER A 147 -1.01 0.68 -3.82
C SER A 147 -0.61 0.04 -2.49
N GLY A 148 0.69 -0.21 -2.29
CA GLY A 148 1.19 -0.82 -1.05
C GLY A 148 0.96 0.04 0.19
N HIS A 149 1.13 1.37 0.09
CA HIS A 149 0.82 2.30 1.18
C HIS A 149 -0.67 2.27 1.57
N ALA A 150 -1.57 2.11 0.59
CA ALA A 150 -2.99 1.98 0.87
C ALA A 150 -3.32 0.64 1.56
N VAL A 151 -2.68 -0.48 1.13
CA VAL A 151 -2.88 -1.78 1.78
C VAL A 151 -2.41 -1.72 3.22
N PHE A 152 -1.18 -1.32 3.46
CA PHE A 152 -0.62 -1.28 4.82
C PHE A 152 -1.37 -0.29 5.71
N GLY A 153 -1.61 0.94 5.23
CA GLY A 153 -2.31 1.96 6.01
C GLY A 153 -3.71 1.52 6.44
N ALA A 154 -4.50 0.97 5.51
CA ALA A 154 -5.85 0.50 5.81
C ALA A 154 -5.85 -0.74 6.71
N LEU A 155 -4.93 -1.68 6.51
CA LEU A 155 -4.82 -2.88 7.32
C LEU A 155 -4.36 -2.56 8.75
N ALA A 156 -3.29 -1.77 8.90
CA ALA A 156 -2.79 -1.35 10.20
C ALA A 156 -3.85 -0.56 10.99
N ALA A 157 -4.56 0.37 10.32
CA ALA A 157 -5.64 1.12 10.96
C ALA A 157 -6.75 0.22 11.52
N LYS A 158 -7.13 -0.83 10.79
CA LYS A 158 -8.15 -1.79 11.25
C LYS A 158 -7.66 -2.63 12.43
N VAL A 159 -6.49 -3.22 12.29
CA VAL A 159 -5.91 -4.10 13.32
C VAL A 159 -5.64 -3.34 14.62
N LEU A 160 -4.95 -2.20 14.50
CA LEU A 160 -4.63 -1.37 15.67
C LEU A 160 -5.86 -0.66 16.23
N GLY A 161 -6.83 -0.30 15.38
CA GLY A 161 -8.10 0.27 15.84
C GLY A 161 -8.98 -0.71 16.63
N ASP A 162 -8.82 -2.02 16.43
CA ASP A 162 -9.48 -3.03 17.29
C ASP A 162 -8.70 -3.24 18.60
N MET A 163 -7.37 -3.08 18.58
CA MET A 163 -6.54 -3.15 19.80
C MET A 163 -6.66 -1.90 20.67
N PHE A 164 -6.82 -0.74 20.04
CA PHE A 164 -6.89 0.59 20.68
C PHE A 164 -8.13 1.36 20.19
N PRO A 165 -9.33 0.99 20.65
CA PRO A 165 -10.60 1.56 20.15
C PRO A 165 -10.67 3.09 20.29
N GLU A 166 -10.05 3.65 21.33
CA GLU A 166 -10.00 5.10 21.57
C GLU A 166 -9.14 5.86 20.55
N LYS A 167 -8.22 5.16 19.85
CA LYS A 167 -7.37 5.69 18.78
C LYS A 167 -7.89 5.43 17.37
N LYS A 168 -8.99 4.70 17.25
CA LYS A 168 -9.50 4.19 15.96
C LYS A 168 -9.70 5.29 14.92
N ALA A 169 -10.24 6.45 15.33
CA ALA A 169 -10.46 7.58 14.42
C ALA A 169 -9.13 8.10 13.85
N ALA A 170 -8.15 8.39 14.72
CA ALA A 170 -6.84 8.90 14.31
C ALA A 170 -6.06 7.87 13.45
N LEU A 171 -6.14 6.59 13.79
CA LEU A 171 -5.53 5.52 12.99
C LEU A 171 -6.16 5.42 11.60
N ASN A 172 -7.47 5.57 11.47
CA ASN A 172 -8.16 5.58 10.18
C ASN A 172 -7.73 6.79 9.33
N GLU A 173 -7.64 7.99 9.92
CA GLU A 173 -7.16 9.19 9.22
C GLU A 173 -5.72 8.99 8.72
N LEU A 174 -4.85 8.49 9.58
CA LEU A 174 -3.46 8.18 9.20
C LEU A 174 -3.41 7.15 8.08
N GLY A 175 -4.10 6.02 8.22
CA GLY A 175 -4.14 4.98 7.20
C GLY A 175 -4.67 5.46 5.86
N GLN A 176 -5.69 6.32 5.86
CA GLN A 176 -6.23 6.95 4.66
C GLN A 176 -5.21 7.92 4.05
N SER A 177 -4.54 8.74 4.87
CA SER A 177 -3.56 9.72 4.39
C SER A 177 -2.36 9.04 3.73
N LEU A 178 -1.86 7.94 4.30
CA LEU A 178 -0.78 7.14 3.73
C LEU A 178 -1.06 6.72 2.28
N GLY A 179 -2.29 6.31 1.99
CA GLY A 179 -2.69 5.89 0.64
C GLY A 179 -3.00 7.06 -0.29
N THR A 180 -3.79 8.05 0.16
CA THR A 180 -4.22 9.19 -0.67
C THR A 180 -3.07 10.12 -1.04
N ASN A 181 -2.08 10.27 -0.15
CA ASN A 181 -0.89 11.05 -0.42
C ASN A 181 -0.06 10.48 -1.59
N ARG A 182 -0.17 9.17 -1.89
CA ARG A 182 0.48 8.59 -3.08
C ARG A 182 -0.18 9.04 -4.38
N ILE A 183 -1.49 9.32 -4.38
CA ILE A 183 -2.20 9.88 -5.54
C ILE A 183 -1.76 11.34 -5.74
N ILE A 184 -1.76 12.14 -4.67
CA ILE A 184 -1.35 13.55 -4.70
C ILE A 184 0.13 13.70 -5.11
N ALA A 185 0.96 12.74 -4.75
CA ALA A 185 2.35 12.66 -5.15
C ALA A 185 2.55 12.29 -6.64
N GLY A 186 1.50 11.83 -7.35
CA GLY A 186 1.57 11.37 -8.73
C GLY A 186 2.12 9.95 -8.91
N LEU A 187 2.11 9.15 -7.87
CA LEU A 187 2.76 7.84 -7.82
C LEU A 187 1.81 6.66 -8.01
N HIS A 188 0.52 6.88 -7.75
CA HIS A 188 -0.54 5.90 -7.86
C HIS A 188 -1.81 6.50 -8.45
N TYR A 189 -2.60 5.66 -9.11
CA TYR A 189 -3.95 6.01 -9.55
C TYR A 189 -4.95 5.88 -8.38
N PRO A 190 -6.08 6.61 -8.40
CA PRO A 190 -7.21 6.37 -7.49
C PRO A 190 -7.66 4.91 -7.44
N SER A 191 -7.70 4.22 -8.58
CA SER A 191 -8.05 2.79 -8.64
C SER A 191 -7.02 1.89 -7.96
N ASP A 192 -5.71 2.24 -7.98
CA ASP A 192 -4.68 1.51 -7.20
C ASP A 192 -4.94 1.61 -5.70
N TYR A 193 -5.36 2.81 -5.25
CA TYR A 193 -5.73 3.06 -3.85
C TYR A 193 -6.95 2.24 -3.44
N LYS A 194 -8.03 2.28 -4.25
CA LYS A 194 -9.25 1.50 -4.00
C LYS A 194 -8.95 0.00 -3.90
N ALA A 195 -8.15 -0.52 -4.82
CA ALA A 195 -7.73 -1.93 -4.79
C ALA A 195 -6.86 -2.25 -3.57
N GLY A 196 -6.02 -1.31 -3.14
CA GLY A 196 -5.23 -1.45 -1.92
C GLY A 196 -6.11 -1.56 -0.68
N VAL A 197 -7.11 -0.69 -0.53
CA VAL A 197 -8.08 -0.77 0.58
C VAL A 197 -8.88 -2.08 0.53
N LEU A 198 -9.33 -2.50 -0.67
CA LEU A 198 -10.04 -3.78 -0.84
C LEU A 198 -9.17 -4.98 -0.44
N LEU A 199 -7.88 -4.98 -0.82
CA LEU A 199 -6.95 -6.02 -0.40
C LEU A 199 -6.78 -6.03 1.12
N ALA A 200 -6.61 -4.86 1.72
CA ALA A 200 -6.53 -4.72 3.18
C ALA A 200 -7.76 -5.29 3.90
N ASP A 201 -8.97 -5.03 3.37
CA ASP A 201 -10.22 -5.56 3.94
C ASP A 201 -10.27 -7.10 3.91
N LYS A 202 -9.77 -7.68 2.82
CA LYS A 202 -9.71 -9.14 2.68
C LYS A 202 -8.63 -9.75 3.59
N LEU A 203 -7.45 -9.15 3.66
CA LEU A 203 -6.37 -9.57 4.55
C LEU A 203 -6.76 -9.46 6.02
N TYR A 204 -7.44 -8.37 6.40
CA TYR A 204 -7.94 -8.20 7.77
C TYR A 204 -8.89 -9.33 8.18
N LYS A 205 -9.75 -9.81 7.27
CA LYS A 205 -10.64 -10.94 7.54
C LYS A 205 -9.86 -12.24 7.73
N LEU A 206 -8.84 -12.49 6.90
CA LEU A 206 -7.97 -13.66 7.04
C LEU A 206 -7.16 -13.61 8.34
N LEU A 207 -6.60 -12.46 8.69
CA LEU A 207 -5.89 -12.26 9.94
C LEU A 207 -6.81 -12.52 11.14
N LYS A 208 -8.03 -11.99 11.13
CA LYS A 208 -9.01 -12.17 12.22
C LYS A 208 -9.42 -13.63 12.39
N VAL A 209 -9.67 -14.36 11.29
CA VAL A 209 -10.02 -15.77 11.34
C VAL A 209 -8.87 -16.60 11.90
N THR A 210 -7.65 -16.40 11.42
CA THR A 210 -6.47 -17.12 11.92
C THR A 210 -6.16 -16.81 13.39
N TYR A 211 -6.40 -15.56 13.81
CA TYR A 211 -6.23 -15.09 15.17
C TYR A 211 -7.31 -15.61 16.12
N LEU A 212 -8.57 -15.57 15.70
CA LEU A 212 -9.72 -16.01 16.49
C LEU A 212 -9.80 -17.54 16.59
N ALA A 213 -9.35 -18.26 15.56
CA ALA A 213 -9.30 -19.73 15.59
C ALA A 213 -8.26 -20.29 16.58
N LYS A 214 -7.27 -19.48 16.98
CA LYS A 214 -6.30 -19.82 18.03
C LYS A 214 -6.75 -19.34 19.43
N GLU A 215 -8.00 -19.46 19.74
CA GLU A 215 -8.88 -18.84 20.77
C GLU A 215 -8.38 -18.68 22.21
N HIS A 216 -7.19 -19.04 22.58
CA HIS A 216 -6.72 -18.91 23.98
C HIS A 216 -5.36 -18.23 24.13
N VAL A 217 -4.81 -17.71 23.05
CA VAL A 217 -3.49 -17.09 23.09
C VAL A 217 -3.67 -15.58 23.00
N THR A 218 -3.45 -14.88 24.12
CA THR A 218 -3.33 -13.43 24.09
C THR A 218 -2.24 -13.05 23.10
N PHE A 219 -2.36 -11.91 22.45
CA PHE A 219 -1.40 -11.39 21.48
C PHE A 219 0.07 -11.51 21.95
N SER A 220 0.32 -11.25 23.26
CA SER A 220 1.63 -11.41 23.89
C SER A 220 2.15 -12.85 23.87
N VAL A 221 1.29 -13.85 23.99
CA VAL A 221 1.70 -15.27 23.95
C VAL A 221 2.04 -15.73 22.53
N TRP A 222 1.28 -15.27 21.52
CA TRP A 222 1.57 -15.59 20.13
C TRP A 222 2.94 -15.09 19.66
N LEU A 223 3.35 -13.88 20.08
CA LEU A 223 4.67 -13.32 19.75
C LEU A 223 5.84 -14.03 20.45
N GLN A 224 5.59 -14.69 21.56
CA GLN A 224 6.61 -15.49 22.27
C GLN A 224 6.81 -16.89 21.66
N THR A 225 5.84 -17.37 20.88
CA THR A 225 5.82 -18.74 20.32
C THR A 225 6.20 -18.81 18.83
N ASN A 226 6.37 -17.68 18.15
CA ASN A 226 6.78 -17.57 16.75
C ASN A 226 7.94 -16.58 16.55
#